data_62a5f71d8450df7bbfcb53acc17ce02f
#
_entry.id   62a5f71d8450df7bbfcb53acc17ce02f
#
_cell.length_a   1.000
_cell.length_b   1.000
_cell.length_c   1.000
_cell.angle_alpha   90.00
_cell.angle_beta   90.00
_cell.angle_gamma   90.00
#
_symmetry.space_group_name_H-M   'P 1'
#
loop_
_entity.id
_entity.type
_entity.pdbx_description
1 polymer ?
#
loop_
_entity_poly.entity_id
_entity_poly.type
_entity_poly.pdbx_seq_one_letter_code
_entity_poly.pdbx_strand_id
1 'polypeptide(L)'
;MKYNKKNTTLILVMTLVSVLGLSIAFAAFSSTLTISSSANVTPDSGSFKVAFSSSSTSLVTNKITPTTTGKATGKAATISGTTISGLSANLTKPGDSVTYTFYAYNAGSYEAFLDYAAGKLGNATGATTFKKCTANSGTTASLVASACNDINLYLTVNGIKNNGDDGKIGDRIYFTGDGTRSYRLSKGKTHPVVLTIKYESSSTNLADGPFTVALGDITIQYTTINEFGY
;
A
#
# COMPACT_ATOMS: atom_id res chain seq x y z
N MET A 1 56.58 2.36 -20.40
CA MET A 1 55.95 1.39 -19.48
C MET A 1 55.15 0.38 -20.29
N LYS A 2 55.56 -0.89 -20.36
CA LYS A 2 54.76 -1.95 -21.03
C LYS A 2 53.63 -2.36 -20.06
N TYR A 3 52.42 -1.92 -20.29
CA TYR A 3 51.25 -2.40 -19.58
C TYR A 3 51.05 -3.90 -19.89
N ASN A 4 51.03 -4.68 -18.83
CA ASN A 4 50.91 -6.14 -18.94
C ASN A 4 49.42 -6.46 -19.20
N LYS A 5 49.06 -6.74 -20.49
CA LYS A 5 47.67 -7.00 -20.95
C LYS A 5 46.93 -8.04 -20.09
N LYS A 6 47.64 -9.03 -19.53
CA LYS A 6 47.05 -10.05 -18.63
C LYS A 6 46.47 -9.44 -17.33
N ASN A 7 47.18 -8.48 -16.72
CA ASN A 7 46.74 -7.86 -15.49
C ASN A 7 45.51 -6.94 -15.68
N THR A 8 45.49 -6.24 -16.84
CA THR A 8 44.33 -5.37 -17.17
C THR A 8 43.05 -6.20 -17.39
N THR A 9 43.18 -7.35 -18.10
CA THR A 9 42.02 -8.25 -18.30
C THR A 9 41.53 -8.85 -16.97
N LEU A 10 42.43 -9.22 -16.07
CA LEU A 10 42.07 -9.76 -14.77
C LEU A 10 41.31 -8.73 -13.92
N ILE A 11 41.77 -7.48 -13.89
CA ILE A 11 41.09 -6.39 -13.16
C ILE A 11 39.70 -6.15 -13.75
N LEU A 12 39.60 -6.15 -15.09
CA LEU A 12 38.31 -5.90 -15.76
C LEU A 12 37.27 -7.00 -15.46
N VAL A 13 37.71 -8.27 -15.46
CA VAL A 13 36.85 -9.41 -15.09
C VAL A 13 36.43 -9.36 -13.63
N MET A 14 37.36 -9.04 -12.73
CA MET A 14 37.02 -8.90 -11.30
C MET A 14 36.02 -7.76 -11.04
N THR A 15 36.19 -6.63 -11.72
CA THR A 15 35.26 -5.52 -11.60
C THR A 15 33.86 -5.89 -12.12
N LEU A 16 33.77 -6.58 -13.24
CA LEU A 16 32.50 -7.03 -13.83
C LEU A 16 31.78 -8.02 -12.91
N VAL A 17 32.49 -8.98 -12.33
CA VAL A 17 31.93 -9.96 -11.39
C VAL A 17 31.44 -9.28 -10.11
N SER A 18 32.16 -8.25 -9.63
CA SER A 18 31.74 -7.48 -8.46
C SER A 18 30.46 -6.70 -8.69
N VAL A 19 30.33 -6.05 -9.87
CA VAL A 19 29.12 -5.30 -10.26
C VAL A 19 27.92 -6.23 -10.42
N LEU A 20 28.09 -7.39 -11.06
CA LEU A 20 27.02 -8.38 -11.21
C LEU A 20 26.61 -8.98 -9.87
N GLY A 21 27.56 -9.25 -8.97
CA GLY A 21 27.28 -9.76 -7.62
C GLY A 21 26.47 -8.77 -6.78
N LEU A 22 26.79 -7.48 -6.85
CA LEU A 22 26.02 -6.43 -6.17
C LEU A 22 24.60 -6.29 -6.74
N SER A 23 24.43 -6.37 -8.06
CA SER A 23 23.11 -6.27 -8.71
C SER A 23 22.17 -7.40 -8.28
N ILE A 24 22.68 -8.62 -8.11
CA ILE A 24 21.89 -9.77 -7.65
C ILE A 24 21.53 -9.62 -6.16
N ALA A 25 22.46 -9.11 -5.34
CA ALA A 25 22.21 -8.88 -3.92
C ALA A 25 21.10 -7.85 -3.69
N PHE A 26 21.05 -6.77 -4.48
CA PHE A 26 20.01 -5.74 -4.36
C PHE A 26 18.61 -6.22 -4.79
N ALA A 27 18.53 -7.09 -5.80
CA ALA A 27 17.25 -7.66 -6.25
C ALA A 27 16.61 -8.59 -5.21
N ALA A 28 17.39 -9.17 -4.30
CA ALA A 28 16.89 -10.11 -3.29
C ALA A 28 16.26 -9.46 -2.04
N PHE A 29 16.35 -8.14 -1.88
CA PHE A 29 15.96 -7.45 -0.64
C PHE A 29 14.74 -6.53 -0.77
N SER A 30 13.83 -6.79 -1.70
CA SER A 30 12.54 -6.09 -1.74
C SER A 30 11.43 -6.93 -1.10
N SER A 31 10.57 -6.31 -0.32
CA SER A 31 9.36 -6.93 0.21
C SER A 31 8.15 -6.11 -0.20
N THR A 32 7.20 -6.73 -0.87
CA THR A 32 5.98 -6.11 -1.33
C THR A 32 4.84 -6.43 -0.38
N LEU A 33 4.21 -5.39 0.18
CA LEU A 33 3.03 -5.50 1.02
C LEU A 33 1.80 -5.28 0.15
N THR A 34 0.97 -6.32 0.02
CA THR A 34 -0.23 -6.27 -0.80
C THR A 34 -1.46 -6.19 0.09
N ILE A 35 -2.30 -5.17 -0.14
CA ILE A 35 -3.64 -5.06 0.44
C ILE A 35 -4.60 -5.59 -0.61
N SER A 36 -5.14 -6.77 -0.39
CA SER A 36 -5.94 -7.49 -1.39
C SER A 36 -7.16 -8.14 -0.75
N SER A 37 -8.21 -8.28 -1.54
CA SER A 37 -9.31 -9.19 -1.22
C SER A 37 -8.97 -10.66 -1.54
N SER A 38 -7.84 -10.97 -2.22
CA SER A 38 -7.55 -12.32 -2.70
C SER A 38 -6.10 -12.67 -3.09
N ALA A 39 -5.05 -11.93 -2.70
CA ALA A 39 -3.69 -12.29 -3.09
C ALA A 39 -2.86 -12.83 -1.92
N ASN A 40 -2.19 -13.98 -2.15
CA ASN A 40 -1.16 -14.52 -1.25
C ASN A 40 0.22 -14.07 -1.74
N VAL A 41 0.92 -13.31 -0.92
CA VAL A 41 2.34 -13.03 -1.11
C VAL A 41 3.10 -13.71 0.02
N THR A 42 4.01 -14.63 -0.34
CA THR A 42 4.88 -15.30 0.63
C THR A 42 6.15 -14.46 0.79
N PRO A 43 6.40 -13.84 1.95
CA PRO A 43 7.65 -13.11 2.18
C PRO A 43 8.81 -14.09 2.21
N ASP A 44 9.95 -13.70 1.64
CA ASP A 44 11.19 -14.43 1.82
C ASP A 44 11.56 -14.49 3.30
N SER A 45 11.98 -15.67 3.78
CA SER A 45 12.28 -15.96 5.17
C SER A 45 13.60 -15.36 5.66
N GLY A 46 14.22 -14.46 4.86
CA GLY A 46 15.50 -13.83 5.16
C GLY A 46 15.45 -12.76 6.25
N SER A 47 16.55 -12.07 6.40
CA SER A 47 16.77 -10.97 7.36
C SER A 47 15.95 -9.73 7.09
N PHE A 48 15.32 -9.60 5.90
CA PHE A 48 14.42 -8.52 5.52
C PHE A 48 12.97 -9.02 5.55
N LYS A 49 12.17 -8.49 6.49
CA LYS A 49 10.78 -8.91 6.65
C LYS A 49 9.93 -7.75 7.16
N VAL A 50 9.05 -7.24 6.32
CA VAL A 50 7.99 -6.30 6.71
C VAL A 50 6.66 -7.02 6.57
N ALA A 51 5.78 -6.90 7.56
CA ALA A 51 4.46 -7.53 7.58
C ALA A 51 3.41 -6.55 8.11
N PHE A 52 2.15 -6.79 7.79
CA PHE A 52 1.06 -6.01 8.38
C PHE A 52 0.76 -6.45 9.81
N SER A 53 0.36 -5.48 10.63
CA SER A 53 -0.02 -5.68 12.02
C SER A 53 -1.25 -4.85 12.38
N SER A 54 -2.07 -5.38 13.27
CA SER A 54 -3.15 -4.63 13.93
C SER A 54 -2.67 -3.86 15.17
N SER A 55 -1.40 -4.04 15.59
CA SER A 55 -0.79 -3.38 16.74
C SER A 55 0.28 -2.38 16.32
N SER A 56 0.35 -1.26 17.02
CA SER A 56 1.38 -0.21 16.84
C SER A 56 2.75 -0.58 17.42
N THR A 57 2.86 -1.66 18.17
CA THR A 57 4.10 -1.97 18.94
C THR A 57 4.66 -3.37 18.67
N SER A 58 3.89 -4.25 18.05
CA SER A 58 4.26 -5.66 17.86
C SER A 58 3.56 -6.24 16.63
N LEU A 59 4.03 -7.40 16.16
CA LEU A 59 3.37 -8.15 15.10
C LEU A 59 2.15 -8.88 15.65
N VAL A 60 0.95 -8.40 15.31
CA VAL A 60 -0.33 -9.00 15.70
C VAL A 60 -1.23 -9.09 14.46
N THR A 61 -1.80 -10.25 14.21
CA THR A 61 -2.63 -10.52 13.03
C THR A 61 -4.13 -10.59 13.34
N ASN A 62 -4.60 -9.73 14.23
CA ASN A 62 -6.03 -9.62 14.54
C ASN A 62 -6.80 -8.88 13.44
N LYS A 63 -8.13 -9.00 13.51
CA LYS A 63 -9.02 -8.22 12.63
C LYS A 63 -8.86 -6.72 12.89
N ILE A 64 -8.95 -5.93 11.81
CA ILE A 64 -8.97 -4.48 11.86
C ILE A 64 -10.43 -4.04 11.76
N THR A 65 -10.94 -3.40 12.82
CA THR A 65 -12.26 -2.79 12.79
C THR A 65 -12.12 -1.36 12.25
N PRO A 66 -12.83 -1.01 11.17
CA PRO A 66 -12.76 0.34 10.64
C PRO A 66 -13.52 1.33 11.51
N THR A 67 -13.12 2.60 11.42
CA THR A 67 -13.92 3.74 11.88
C THR A 67 -14.77 4.28 10.72
N THR A 68 -15.93 4.86 11.02
CA THR A 68 -16.86 5.33 10.01
C THR A 68 -17.34 6.74 10.30
N THR A 69 -17.69 7.47 9.23
CA THR A 69 -18.28 8.81 9.31
C THR A 69 -19.60 8.82 8.55
N GLY A 70 -20.56 9.59 9.05
CA GLY A 70 -21.88 9.71 8.44
C GLY A 70 -22.74 8.47 8.64
N LYS A 71 -23.31 7.94 7.55
CA LYS A 71 -24.11 6.71 7.53
C LYS A 71 -23.31 5.50 7.02
N ALA A 72 -22.01 5.66 6.82
CA ALA A 72 -21.16 4.58 6.34
C ALA A 72 -21.10 3.42 7.32
N THR A 73 -20.96 2.21 6.78
CA THR A 73 -20.60 1.02 7.55
C THR A 73 -19.42 0.31 6.86
N GLY A 74 -18.55 -0.31 7.66
CA GLY A 74 -17.40 -1.08 7.18
C GLY A 74 -17.35 -2.46 7.81
N LYS A 75 -16.85 -3.44 7.08
CA LYS A 75 -16.59 -4.78 7.63
C LYS A 75 -15.18 -4.82 8.21
N ALA A 76 -14.98 -5.60 9.26
CA ALA A 76 -13.64 -5.85 9.78
C ALA A 76 -12.78 -6.55 8.73
N ALA A 77 -11.60 -5.99 8.45
CA ALA A 77 -10.61 -6.59 7.56
C ALA A 77 -9.73 -7.60 8.30
N THR A 78 -9.17 -8.56 7.60
CA THR A 78 -8.31 -9.61 8.16
C THR A 78 -6.89 -9.44 7.68
N ILE A 79 -5.92 -9.52 8.61
CA ILE A 79 -4.49 -9.51 8.32
C ILE A 79 -3.99 -10.94 8.21
N SER A 80 -3.23 -11.22 7.14
CA SER A 80 -2.48 -12.46 6.94
C SER A 80 -1.09 -12.15 6.38
N GLY A 81 -0.10 -12.02 7.24
CA GLY A 81 1.27 -11.69 6.86
C GLY A 81 1.37 -10.34 6.16
N THR A 82 1.60 -10.35 4.85
CA THR A 82 1.71 -9.16 3.98
C THR A 82 0.42 -8.80 3.26
N THR A 83 -0.68 -9.48 3.57
CA THR A 83 -1.97 -9.28 2.92
C THR A 83 -3.02 -8.79 3.91
N ILE A 84 -3.86 -7.87 3.47
CA ILE A 84 -5.08 -7.48 4.17
C ILE A 84 -6.25 -7.77 3.23
N SER A 85 -7.22 -8.52 3.71
CA SER A 85 -8.41 -8.91 2.95
C SER A 85 -9.69 -8.38 3.57
N GLY A 86 -10.74 -8.21 2.75
CA GLY A 86 -12.06 -7.78 3.20
C GLY A 86 -12.21 -6.27 3.38
N LEU A 87 -11.30 -5.45 2.84
CA LEU A 87 -11.44 -4.00 2.80
C LEU A 87 -12.67 -3.61 1.97
N SER A 88 -13.67 -3.04 2.61
CA SER A 88 -14.90 -2.62 1.93
C SER A 88 -15.62 -1.53 2.72
N ALA A 89 -16.34 -0.69 1.98
CA ALA A 89 -17.18 0.35 2.54
C ALA A 89 -18.62 0.18 2.03
N ASN A 90 -19.60 0.37 2.89
CA ASN A 90 -20.99 0.57 2.51
C ASN A 90 -21.29 2.06 2.74
N LEU A 91 -21.55 2.78 1.68
CA LEU A 91 -21.75 4.22 1.64
C LEU A 91 -23.17 4.54 1.19
N THR A 92 -23.72 5.67 1.65
CA THR A 92 -25.11 6.07 1.35
C THR A 92 -25.19 7.44 0.71
N LYS A 93 -24.38 8.39 1.15
CA LYS A 93 -24.46 9.79 0.73
C LYS A 93 -23.09 10.47 0.71
N PRO A 94 -22.94 11.60 0.00
CA PRO A 94 -21.76 12.44 0.09
C PRO A 94 -21.39 12.79 1.52
N GLY A 95 -20.08 12.72 1.83
CA GLY A 95 -19.54 12.90 3.18
C GLY A 95 -19.37 11.60 3.97
N ASP A 96 -19.97 10.48 3.53
CA ASP A 96 -19.76 9.17 4.17
C ASP A 96 -18.31 8.68 3.91
N SER A 97 -17.70 8.08 4.94
CA SER A 97 -16.37 7.47 4.79
C SER A 97 -16.17 6.28 5.72
N VAL A 98 -15.26 5.38 5.29
CA VAL A 98 -14.78 4.24 6.08
C VAL A 98 -13.26 4.30 6.10
N THR A 99 -12.67 4.29 7.30
CA THR A 99 -11.23 4.40 7.52
C THR A 99 -10.70 3.17 8.23
N TYR A 100 -9.72 2.52 7.63
CA TYR A 100 -8.95 1.42 8.19
C TYR A 100 -7.60 1.94 8.67
N THR A 101 -7.26 1.66 9.93
CA THR A 101 -5.95 1.94 10.49
C THR A 101 -5.27 0.63 10.88
N PHE A 102 -4.09 0.41 10.33
CA PHE A 102 -3.25 -0.75 10.60
C PHE A 102 -1.77 -0.32 10.51
N TYR A 103 -0.85 -1.25 10.62
CA TYR A 103 0.57 -0.92 10.72
C TYR A 103 1.39 -1.81 9.80
N ALA A 104 2.44 -1.26 9.19
CA ALA A 104 3.53 -2.03 8.63
C ALA A 104 4.57 -2.22 9.73
N TYR A 105 4.86 -3.46 10.12
CA TYR A 105 5.79 -3.85 11.17
C TYR A 105 7.05 -4.46 10.57
N ASN A 106 8.22 -3.97 10.97
CA ASN A 106 9.49 -4.56 10.58
C ASN A 106 9.87 -5.71 11.52
N ALA A 107 9.53 -6.93 11.10
CA ALA A 107 9.88 -8.17 11.79
C ALA A 107 11.27 -8.70 11.40
N GLY A 108 11.98 -8.04 10.50
CA GLY A 108 13.30 -8.42 10.02
C GLY A 108 14.43 -7.96 10.92
N SER A 109 15.65 -8.26 10.50
CA SER A 109 16.89 -7.87 11.18
C SER A 109 17.50 -6.58 10.65
N TYR A 110 17.13 -6.20 9.43
CA TYR A 110 17.59 -4.97 8.77
C TYR A 110 16.55 -3.86 8.86
N GLU A 111 17.01 -2.64 8.67
CA GLU A 111 16.13 -1.50 8.47
C GLU A 111 15.40 -1.62 7.13
N ALA A 112 14.16 -1.18 7.11
CA ALA A 112 13.34 -1.11 5.91
C ALA A 112 13.03 0.35 5.60
N PHE A 113 12.95 0.69 4.33
CA PHE A 113 12.61 2.03 3.87
C PHE A 113 11.38 1.93 2.98
N LEU A 114 10.41 2.81 3.22
CA LEU A 114 9.25 2.93 2.35
C LEU A 114 9.73 3.38 0.96
N ASP A 115 9.39 2.61 -0.07
CA ASP A 115 9.77 2.93 -1.44
C ASP A 115 8.96 4.13 -1.96
N TYR A 116 9.63 5.05 -2.66
CA TYR A 116 9.00 6.22 -3.28
C TYR A 116 7.97 5.83 -4.35
N ALA A 117 8.32 4.88 -5.20
CA ALA A 117 7.45 4.39 -6.28
C ALA A 117 6.56 3.22 -5.81
N ALA A 118 6.17 3.23 -4.57
CA ALA A 118 5.76 2.08 -3.75
C ALA A 118 4.55 1.30 -4.22
N GLY A 119 3.90 1.57 -5.37
CA GLY A 119 2.83 0.67 -5.53
C GLY A 119 2.02 0.70 -6.81
N LYS A 120 1.23 -0.34 -6.89
CA LYS A 120 0.17 -0.52 -7.90
C LYS A 120 -1.16 -0.64 -7.18
N LEU A 121 -2.18 -0.07 -7.80
CA LEU A 121 -3.56 -0.45 -7.54
C LEU A 121 -3.91 -1.57 -8.50
N GLY A 122 -4.24 -2.74 -7.96
CA GLY A 122 -4.85 -3.82 -8.70
C GLY A 122 -6.32 -3.53 -8.98
N ASN A 123 -6.89 -4.21 -9.97
CA ASN A 123 -8.32 -4.09 -10.24
C ASN A 123 -9.14 -4.80 -9.15
N ALA A 124 -10.26 -4.23 -8.78
CA ALA A 124 -11.24 -4.89 -7.93
C ALA A 124 -11.79 -6.15 -8.64
N THR A 125 -12.08 -7.19 -7.88
CA THR A 125 -12.58 -8.46 -8.44
C THR A 125 -13.82 -8.24 -9.31
N GLY A 126 -13.72 -8.61 -10.59
CA GLY A 126 -14.80 -8.44 -11.57
C GLY A 126 -15.03 -6.99 -12.01
N ALA A 127 -14.00 -6.15 -11.96
CA ALA A 127 -13.98 -4.78 -12.48
C ALA A 127 -12.74 -4.51 -13.33
N THR A 128 -12.79 -3.47 -14.13
CA THR A 128 -11.64 -2.94 -14.92
C THR A 128 -10.90 -1.82 -14.19
N THR A 129 -11.35 -1.45 -12.99
CA THR A 129 -10.81 -0.39 -12.14
C THR A 129 -10.43 -0.92 -10.76
N PHE A 130 -9.64 -0.17 -10.03
CA PHE A 130 -9.20 -0.52 -8.67
C PHE A 130 -10.33 -0.50 -7.61
N LYS A 131 -11.48 0.06 -7.93
CA LYS A 131 -12.68 0.05 -7.08
C LYS A 131 -13.87 -0.49 -7.89
N LYS A 132 -14.76 -1.20 -7.21
CA LYS A 132 -16.03 -1.68 -7.74
C LYS A 132 -17.14 -1.23 -6.82
N CYS A 133 -18.09 -0.47 -7.36
CA CYS A 133 -19.29 -0.09 -6.64
C CYS A 133 -20.45 -1.00 -7.08
N THR A 134 -21.18 -1.52 -6.10
CA THR A 134 -22.31 -2.42 -6.34
C THR A 134 -23.51 -1.88 -5.57
N ALA A 135 -24.63 -1.69 -6.27
CA ALA A 135 -25.88 -1.29 -5.66
C ALA A 135 -26.37 -2.36 -4.69
N ASN A 136 -26.80 -1.95 -3.50
CA ASN A 136 -27.48 -2.82 -2.56
C ASN A 136 -28.97 -2.94 -2.94
N SER A 137 -29.68 -3.86 -2.32
CA SER A 137 -31.12 -4.03 -2.58
C SER A 137 -31.88 -2.72 -2.40
N GLY A 138 -32.70 -2.36 -3.36
CA GLY A 138 -33.49 -1.11 -3.35
C GLY A 138 -32.73 0.14 -3.82
N THR A 139 -31.47 -0.01 -4.30
CA THR A 139 -30.67 1.10 -4.84
C THR A 139 -30.53 0.97 -6.36
N THR A 140 -30.66 2.07 -7.07
CA THR A 140 -30.60 2.12 -8.54
C THR A 140 -29.14 2.00 -9.04
N ALA A 141 -28.83 0.95 -9.80
CA ALA A 141 -27.46 0.64 -10.24
C ALA A 141 -26.82 1.75 -11.09
N SER A 142 -27.60 2.43 -11.94
CA SER A 142 -27.08 3.54 -12.78
C SER A 142 -26.68 4.76 -11.96
N LEU A 143 -27.41 5.07 -10.89
CA LEU A 143 -27.06 6.15 -9.95
C LEU A 143 -25.82 5.80 -9.16
N VAL A 144 -25.68 4.53 -8.74
CA VAL A 144 -24.45 4.04 -8.08
C VAL A 144 -23.25 4.11 -9.01
N ALA A 145 -23.40 3.77 -10.28
CA ALA A 145 -22.31 3.89 -11.26
C ALA A 145 -21.82 5.34 -11.40
N SER A 146 -22.73 6.31 -11.41
CA SER A 146 -22.39 7.75 -11.41
C SER A 146 -21.73 8.17 -10.11
N ALA A 147 -22.30 7.80 -8.95
CA ALA A 147 -21.76 8.10 -7.63
C ALA A 147 -20.36 7.50 -7.41
N CYS A 148 -20.08 6.35 -8.02
CA CYS A 148 -18.79 5.68 -7.94
C CYS A 148 -17.62 6.52 -8.46
N ASN A 149 -17.85 7.44 -9.39
CA ASN A 149 -16.83 8.34 -9.90
C ASN A 149 -16.32 9.30 -8.80
N ASP A 150 -17.17 9.64 -7.84
CA ASP A 150 -16.86 10.55 -6.74
C ASP A 150 -16.45 9.81 -5.45
N ILE A 151 -16.20 8.52 -5.53
CA ILE A 151 -15.56 7.76 -4.45
C ILE A 151 -14.05 7.86 -4.61
N ASN A 152 -13.40 8.45 -3.62
CA ASN A 152 -11.95 8.57 -3.57
C ASN A 152 -11.35 7.69 -2.47
N LEU A 153 -10.11 7.25 -2.73
CA LEU A 153 -9.27 6.55 -1.77
C LEU A 153 -8.16 7.49 -1.33
N TYR A 154 -7.92 7.54 -0.02
CA TYR A 154 -6.83 8.28 0.57
C TYR A 154 -5.93 7.33 1.34
N LEU A 155 -4.62 7.41 1.10
CA LEU A 155 -3.66 6.54 1.74
C LEU A 155 -2.52 7.37 2.34
N THR A 156 -2.20 7.08 3.59
CA THR A 156 -1.00 7.59 4.24
C THR A 156 -0.22 6.46 4.87
N VAL A 157 1.11 6.53 4.81
CA VAL A 157 2.02 5.63 5.51
C VAL A 157 2.96 6.46 6.34
N ASN A 158 2.99 6.23 7.65
CA ASN A 158 3.73 7.05 8.61
C ASN A 158 3.41 8.56 8.50
N GLY A 159 2.17 8.88 8.12
CA GLY A 159 1.71 10.23 7.84
C GLY A 159 2.21 10.84 6.54
N ILE A 160 3.02 10.11 5.76
CA ILE A 160 3.40 10.49 4.40
C ILE A 160 2.21 10.20 3.51
N LYS A 161 1.72 11.22 2.82
CA LYS A 161 0.54 11.12 1.97
C LYS A 161 0.91 10.56 0.60
N ASN A 162 -0.03 9.82 0.01
CA ASN A 162 0.06 9.47 -1.40
C ASN A 162 -0.08 10.73 -2.28
N ASN A 163 0.66 10.80 -3.39
CA ASN A 163 0.67 11.95 -4.31
C ASN A 163 0.85 13.34 -3.64
N GLY A 164 1.62 13.39 -2.55
CA GLY A 164 1.94 14.65 -1.88
C GLY A 164 0.84 15.14 -0.92
N ASP A 165 0.22 16.29 -1.19
CA ASP A 165 -0.53 17.03 -0.17
C ASP A 165 -1.87 16.42 0.23
N ASP A 166 -2.62 15.81 -0.68
CA ASP A 166 -3.97 15.35 -0.42
C ASP A 166 -4.11 13.89 0.02
N GLY A 167 -3.12 13.04 -0.31
CA GLY A 167 -3.15 11.61 -0.01
C GLY A 167 -4.09 10.80 -0.89
N LYS A 168 -4.70 11.40 -1.91
CA LYS A 168 -5.64 10.75 -2.84
C LYS A 168 -4.91 9.78 -3.75
N ILE A 169 -5.42 8.56 -3.87
CA ILE A 169 -4.85 7.52 -4.73
C ILE A 169 -5.36 7.70 -6.16
N GLY A 170 -4.42 7.86 -7.10
CA GLY A 170 -4.66 7.78 -8.55
C GLY A 170 -4.27 6.42 -9.11
N ASP A 171 -3.85 6.39 -10.39
CA ASP A 171 -3.44 5.16 -11.09
C ASP A 171 -2.17 4.53 -10.51
N ARG A 172 -1.33 5.32 -9.83
CA ARG A 172 -0.09 4.91 -9.19
C ARG A 172 -0.03 5.45 -7.77
N ILE A 173 0.69 4.74 -6.91
CA ILE A 173 0.94 5.15 -5.54
C ILE A 173 2.37 5.69 -5.47
N TYR A 174 2.51 6.98 -5.20
CA TYR A 174 3.78 7.63 -4.93
C TYR A 174 3.72 8.29 -3.57
N PHE A 175 4.69 8.05 -2.73
CA PHE A 175 4.80 8.71 -1.44
C PHE A 175 5.82 9.84 -1.55
N THR A 176 5.36 11.08 -1.52
CA THR A 176 6.21 12.27 -1.47
C THR A 176 6.16 12.84 -0.07
N GLY A 177 7.28 12.82 0.62
CA GLY A 177 7.40 13.40 1.96
C GLY A 177 7.61 14.90 1.89
N ASP A 178 7.20 15.58 2.95
CA ASP A 178 7.48 16.98 3.21
C ASP A 178 8.84 17.23 3.89
N GLY A 179 9.70 16.20 3.93
CA GLY A 179 11.01 16.23 4.62
C GLY A 179 10.93 16.09 6.14
N THR A 180 9.73 16.06 6.74
CA THR A 180 9.56 16.00 8.19
C THR A 180 9.28 14.58 8.70
N ARG A 181 8.94 13.64 7.82
CA ARG A 181 8.54 12.29 8.16
C ARG A 181 9.52 11.26 7.64
N SER A 182 9.79 10.25 8.47
CA SER A 182 10.76 9.23 8.13
C SER A 182 10.17 8.14 7.24
N TYR A 183 10.83 7.87 6.13
CA TYR A 183 10.62 6.67 5.32
C TYR A 183 11.22 5.42 5.96
N ARG A 184 12.12 5.61 6.92
CA ARG A 184 12.87 4.55 7.61
C ARG A 184 12.00 3.86 8.65
N LEU A 185 11.87 2.55 8.49
CA LEU A 185 11.19 1.65 9.41
C LEU A 185 12.24 0.77 10.11
N SER A 186 12.66 1.16 11.30
CA SER A 186 13.66 0.44 12.08
C SER A 186 13.14 -0.92 12.54
N LYS A 187 14.08 -1.85 12.81
CA LYS A 187 13.78 -3.18 13.37
C LYS A 187 12.85 -3.08 14.58
N GLY A 188 11.80 -3.89 14.61
CA GLY A 188 10.82 -3.94 15.70
C GLY A 188 9.95 -2.71 15.84
N LYS A 189 9.93 -1.82 14.84
CA LYS A 189 9.08 -0.63 14.81
C LYS A 189 7.96 -0.78 13.78
N THR A 190 7.02 0.16 13.82
CA THR A 190 5.86 0.20 12.94
C THR A 190 5.74 1.54 12.23
N HIS A 191 5.22 1.50 11.02
CA HIS A 191 4.64 2.66 10.34
C HIS A 191 3.10 2.54 10.38
N PRO A 192 2.37 3.52 10.91
CA PRO A 192 0.92 3.55 10.80
C PRO A 192 0.52 3.71 9.32
N VAL A 193 -0.43 2.90 8.89
CA VAL A 193 -1.04 2.95 7.56
C VAL A 193 -2.51 3.30 7.74
N VAL A 194 -2.95 4.37 7.11
CA VAL A 194 -4.33 4.82 7.16
C VAL A 194 -4.91 4.83 5.74
N LEU A 195 -5.93 4.02 5.51
CA LEU A 195 -6.67 3.94 4.26
C LEU A 195 -8.09 4.41 4.50
N THR A 196 -8.51 5.45 3.76
CA THR A 196 -9.87 5.97 3.82
C THR A 196 -10.55 5.82 2.46
N ILE A 197 -11.73 5.20 2.48
CA ILE A 197 -12.67 5.15 1.35
C ILE A 197 -13.71 6.23 1.61
N LYS A 198 -13.81 7.23 0.76
CA LYS A 198 -14.64 8.40 0.99
C LYS A 198 -15.55 8.70 -0.20
N TYR A 199 -16.81 8.92 0.07
CA TYR A 199 -17.74 9.54 -0.86
C TYR A 199 -17.60 11.06 -0.70
N GLU A 200 -17.08 11.73 -1.74
CA GLU A 200 -16.75 13.16 -1.61
C GLU A 200 -17.97 14.00 -1.26
N SER A 201 -17.78 14.91 -0.29
CA SER A 201 -18.87 15.77 0.20
C SER A 201 -19.33 16.80 -0.84
N SER A 202 -18.48 17.10 -1.82
CA SER A 202 -18.79 17.99 -2.96
C SER A 202 -19.46 17.26 -4.12
N SER A 203 -19.72 15.94 -4.02
CA SER A 203 -20.36 15.17 -5.09
C SER A 203 -21.77 15.67 -5.39
N THR A 204 -22.04 15.80 -6.67
CA THR A 204 -23.39 16.03 -7.21
C THR A 204 -24.01 14.75 -7.78
N ASN A 205 -23.22 13.68 -7.92
CA ASN A 205 -23.69 12.37 -8.35
C ASN A 205 -24.24 11.61 -7.14
N LEU A 206 -25.53 11.62 -6.95
CA LEU A 206 -26.18 11.05 -5.78
C LEU A 206 -26.70 9.66 -6.06
N ALA A 207 -26.36 8.71 -5.20
CA ALA A 207 -27.05 7.43 -5.12
C ALA A 207 -28.37 7.61 -4.35
N ASP A 208 -29.40 6.86 -4.71
CA ASP A 208 -30.73 6.88 -4.08
C ASP A 208 -30.83 5.90 -2.88
N GLY A 209 -29.74 5.24 -2.52
CA GLY A 209 -29.65 4.31 -1.40
C GLY A 209 -28.22 3.83 -1.15
N PRO A 210 -28.04 2.89 -0.20
CA PRO A 210 -26.73 2.38 0.14
C PRO A 210 -26.14 1.51 -0.96
N PHE A 211 -24.81 1.60 -1.13
CA PHE A 211 -24.05 0.78 -2.06
C PHE A 211 -22.71 0.34 -1.46
N THR A 212 -22.22 -0.79 -1.92
CA THR A 212 -20.95 -1.35 -1.46
C THR A 212 -19.82 -0.96 -2.42
N VAL A 213 -18.72 -0.46 -1.85
CA VAL A 213 -17.44 -0.22 -2.54
C VAL A 213 -16.48 -1.32 -2.14
N ALA A 214 -16.08 -2.16 -3.09
CA ALA A 214 -15.00 -3.13 -2.92
C ALA A 214 -13.73 -2.58 -3.58
N LEU A 215 -12.58 -2.83 -2.97
CA LEU A 215 -11.28 -2.41 -3.49
C LEU A 215 -10.56 -3.55 -4.20
N GLY A 216 -9.72 -3.19 -5.16
CA GLY A 216 -8.65 -4.05 -5.66
C GLY A 216 -7.45 -4.05 -4.73
N ASP A 217 -6.40 -4.75 -5.17
CA ASP A 217 -5.17 -4.90 -4.40
C ASP A 217 -4.43 -3.57 -4.27
N ILE A 218 -4.01 -3.26 -3.06
CA ILE A 218 -3.15 -2.12 -2.78
C ILE A 218 -1.81 -2.65 -2.33
N THR A 219 -0.77 -2.34 -3.08
CA THR A 219 0.60 -2.75 -2.79
C THR A 219 1.36 -1.60 -2.16
N ILE A 220 1.98 -1.83 -1.00
CA ILE A 220 2.93 -0.92 -0.36
C ILE A 220 4.28 -1.62 -0.33
N GLN A 221 5.30 -0.99 -0.93
CA GLN A 221 6.62 -1.58 -1.06
C GLN A 221 7.59 -0.98 -0.05
N TYR A 222 8.41 -1.85 0.55
CA TYR A 222 9.56 -1.49 1.36
C TYR A 222 10.82 -2.07 0.74
N THR A 223 11.94 -1.37 0.88
CA THR A 223 13.25 -1.75 0.35
C THR A 223 14.31 -1.63 1.45
N THR A 224 15.47 -2.25 1.25
CA THR A 224 16.66 -2.05 2.10
C THR A 224 17.47 -0.83 1.69
N ILE A 225 17.14 -0.18 0.58
CA ILE A 225 17.86 0.97 0.04
C ILE A 225 17.20 2.23 0.54
N ASN A 226 17.99 3.12 1.12
CA ASN A 226 17.56 4.47 1.45
C ASN A 226 17.70 5.36 0.20
N GLU A 227 16.68 5.42 -0.64
CA GLU A 227 16.68 6.22 -1.87
C GLU A 227 16.67 7.73 -1.61
N PHE A 228 16.31 8.15 -0.38
CA PHE A 228 16.19 9.55 -0.02
C PHE A 228 17.43 10.11 0.70
N GLY A 229 18.39 9.27 1.07
CA GLY A 229 19.67 9.72 1.66
C GLY A 229 19.58 10.38 3.05
N TYR A 230 18.47 10.19 3.81
CA TYR A 230 18.25 10.76 5.15
C TYR A 230 18.50 9.75 6.26
#